data_3c77a6d2bfa85abe8c3c7e43cc6fbc49
#
_entry.id   3c77a6d2bfa85abe8c3c7e43cc6fbc49
#
_cell.length_a   1.000
_cell.length_b   1.000
_cell.length_c   1.000
_cell.angle_alpha   90.00
_cell.angle_beta   90.00
_cell.angle_gamma   90.00
#
_symmetry.space_group_name_H-M   'P 1'
#
loop_
_entity.id
_entity.type
_entity.pdbx_description
1 polymer ?
#
loop_
_entity_poly.entity_id
_entity_poly.type
_entity_poly.pdbx_seq_one_letter_code
_entity_poly.pdbx_strand_id
1 'polypeptide(L)'
;MIETSIFGGLLIGLASVSLMLFQGRIAGISSIVYRAIFQLKFESWALTFVIGLVLGPLLVAALNGPAAPVFDLAWWQVILGGLLVGFGSRLGSGCTSGHGVCGISRGSARSVVATLTFMVTGVMTVFLMGMVL
;
A
#
# COMPACT_ATOMS: atom_id res chain seq x y z
N MET A 1 6.38 17.81 11.71
CA MET A 1 5.61 16.57 11.45
C MET A 1 4.46 16.78 10.46
N ILE A 2 3.61 17.81 10.59
CA ILE A 2 2.49 18.06 9.65
C ILE A 2 2.99 18.37 8.24
N GLU A 3 4.02 19.18 8.10
CA GLU A 3 4.60 19.54 6.80
C GLU A 3 5.11 18.33 6.03
N THR A 4 5.86 17.45 6.69
CA THR A 4 6.37 16.21 6.07
C THR A 4 5.24 15.28 5.63
N SER A 5 4.15 15.22 6.40
CA SER A 5 2.97 14.42 6.03
C SER A 5 2.23 14.98 4.81
N ILE A 6 2.14 16.32 4.71
CA ILE A 6 1.52 16.99 3.55
C ILE A 6 2.37 16.76 2.29
N PHE A 7 3.69 16.97 2.37
CA PHE A 7 4.58 16.70 1.25
C PHE A 7 4.55 15.24 0.80
N GLY A 8 4.57 14.30 1.75
CA GLY A 8 4.44 12.88 1.45
C GLY A 8 3.11 12.53 0.77
N GLY A 9 2.00 13.09 1.27
CA GLY A 9 0.67 12.91 0.67
C GLY A 9 0.58 13.48 -0.74
N LEU A 10 1.16 14.66 -0.99
CA LEU A 10 1.25 15.27 -2.32
C LEU A 10 2.05 14.41 -3.30
N LEU A 11 3.20 13.90 -2.89
CA LEU A 11 4.02 13.00 -3.72
C LEU A 11 3.29 11.71 -4.08
N ILE A 12 2.62 11.08 -3.13
CA ILE A 12 1.82 9.88 -3.37
C ILE A 12 0.65 10.20 -4.32
N GLY A 13 -0.04 11.32 -4.11
CA GLY A 13 -1.12 11.77 -4.97
C GLY A 13 -0.64 12.01 -6.41
N LEU A 14 0.44 12.76 -6.59
CA LEU A 14 1.05 13.02 -7.90
C LEU A 14 1.48 11.73 -8.60
N ALA A 15 2.13 10.81 -7.88
CA ALA A 15 2.53 9.51 -8.43
C ALA A 15 1.31 8.70 -8.90
N SER A 16 0.23 8.69 -8.12
CA SER A 16 -1.01 7.98 -8.45
C SER A 16 -1.71 8.59 -9.68
N VAL A 17 -1.77 9.91 -9.76
CA VAL A 17 -2.34 10.64 -10.91
C VAL A 17 -1.49 10.41 -12.16
N SER A 18 -0.16 10.50 -12.04
CA SER A 18 0.76 10.24 -13.16
C SER A 18 0.59 8.83 -13.71
N LEU A 19 0.53 7.82 -12.84
CA LEU A 19 0.28 6.45 -13.26
C LEU A 19 -1.05 6.30 -14.00
N MET A 20 -2.09 6.97 -13.52
CA MET A 20 -3.41 6.92 -14.15
C MET A 20 -3.44 7.64 -15.50
N LEU A 21 -2.75 8.78 -15.64
CA LEU A 21 -2.70 9.56 -16.87
C LEU A 21 -1.84 8.89 -17.95
N PHE A 22 -0.64 8.41 -17.59
CA PHE A 22 0.30 7.85 -18.56
C PHE A 22 0.04 6.37 -18.87
N GLN A 23 -0.44 5.60 -17.92
CA GLN A 23 -0.64 4.16 -18.06
C GLN A 23 -2.11 3.76 -18.15
N GLY A 24 -3.04 4.68 -17.85
CA GLY A 24 -4.47 4.39 -17.78
C GLY A 24 -4.84 3.35 -16.71
N ARG A 25 -3.98 3.15 -15.70
CA ARG A 25 -4.11 2.08 -14.70
C ARG A 25 -4.25 2.63 -13.29
N ILE A 26 -5.02 1.93 -12.47
CA ILE A 26 -5.20 2.26 -11.07
C ILE A 26 -3.97 1.81 -10.28
N ALA A 27 -3.43 2.70 -9.42
CA ALA A 27 -2.29 2.43 -8.56
C ALA A 27 -2.65 1.45 -7.42
N GLY A 28 -2.95 0.20 -7.76
CA GLY A 28 -3.18 -0.86 -6.80
C GLY A 28 -1.91 -1.70 -6.59
N ILE A 29 -1.21 -1.50 -5.47
CA ILE A 29 0.11 -2.13 -5.21
C ILE A 29 0.04 -3.64 -5.37
N SER A 30 -1.00 -4.32 -4.86
CA SER A 30 -1.13 -5.78 -4.96
C SER A 30 -1.22 -6.27 -6.41
N SER A 31 -1.90 -5.52 -7.29
CA SER A 31 -2.00 -5.85 -8.71
C SER A 31 -0.70 -5.56 -9.46
N ILE A 32 0.01 -4.50 -9.08
CA ILE A 32 1.31 -4.13 -9.65
C ILE A 32 2.36 -5.18 -9.29
N VAL A 33 2.42 -5.58 -8.01
CA VAL A 33 3.34 -6.63 -7.55
C VAL A 33 3.05 -7.97 -8.24
N TYR A 34 1.77 -8.34 -8.37
CA TYR A 34 1.40 -9.55 -9.11
C TYR A 34 1.90 -9.54 -10.56
N ARG A 35 1.74 -8.41 -11.27
CA ARG A 35 2.23 -8.23 -12.65
C ARG A 35 3.75 -8.23 -12.72
N ALA A 36 4.41 -7.59 -11.77
CA ALA A 36 5.86 -7.56 -11.67
C ALA A 36 6.47 -8.96 -11.49
N ILE A 37 5.77 -9.89 -10.83
CA ILE A 37 6.26 -11.25 -10.58
C ILE A 37 5.89 -12.18 -11.74
N PHE A 38 4.65 -12.15 -12.22
CA PHE A 38 4.12 -13.14 -13.14
C PHE A 38 4.08 -12.69 -14.60
N GLN A 39 4.21 -11.39 -14.89
CA GLN A 39 4.09 -10.83 -16.24
C GLN A 39 5.31 -9.98 -16.65
N LEU A 40 6.50 -10.35 -16.18
CA LEU A 40 7.77 -9.63 -16.41
C LEU A 40 8.05 -9.29 -17.88
N LYS A 41 7.68 -10.18 -18.82
CA LYS A 41 7.95 -10.00 -20.25
C LYS A 41 7.06 -8.93 -20.92
N PHE A 42 5.90 -8.65 -20.36
CA PHE A 42 4.91 -7.77 -20.98
C PHE A 42 4.73 -6.44 -20.23
N GLU A 43 5.15 -6.37 -18.97
CA GLU A 43 4.86 -5.21 -18.12
C GLU A 43 6.08 -4.78 -17.27
N SER A 44 7.17 -4.44 -17.93
CA SER A 44 8.43 -3.98 -17.29
C SER A 44 8.24 -2.76 -16.38
N TRP A 45 7.25 -1.91 -16.67
CA TRP A 45 6.91 -0.75 -15.84
C TRP A 45 6.50 -1.13 -14.41
N ALA A 46 5.85 -2.29 -14.23
CA ALA A 46 5.43 -2.76 -12.92
C ALA A 46 6.65 -3.12 -12.04
N LEU A 47 7.68 -3.72 -12.64
CA LEU A 47 8.94 -4.01 -11.96
C LEU A 47 9.65 -2.70 -11.55
N THR A 48 9.73 -1.73 -12.45
CA THR A 48 10.34 -0.42 -12.17
C THR A 48 9.62 0.28 -11.02
N PHE A 49 8.29 0.20 -10.98
CA PHE A 49 7.49 0.75 -9.89
C PHE A 49 7.80 0.09 -8.54
N VAL A 50 7.88 -1.26 -8.50
CA VAL A 50 8.22 -2.01 -7.27
C VAL A 50 9.64 -1.68 -6.81
N ILE A 51 10.60 -1.59 -7.73
CA ILE A 51 11.97 -1.18 -7.41
C ILE A 51 11.97 0.23 -6.80
N GLY A 52 11.27 1.18 -7.40
CA GLY A 52 11.13 2.54 -6.87
C GLY A 52 10.50 2.57 -5.47
N LEU A 53 9.51 1.71 -5.21
CA LEU A 53 8.85 1.59 -3.90
C LEU A 53 9.81 1.09 -2.81
N VAL A 54 10.75 0.22 -3.17
CA VAL A 54 11.77 -0.30 -2.24
C VAL A 54 12.93 0.69 -2.07
N LEU A 55 13.39 1.28 -3.17
CA LEU A 55 14.53 2.20 -3.15
C LEU A 55 14.19 3.55 -2.50
N GLY A 56 12.95 4.03 -2.62
CA GLY A 56 12.54 5.32 -2.05
C GLY A 56 12.84 5.44 -0.54
N PRO A 57 12.30 4.57 0.30
CA PRO A 57 12.60 4.58 1.74
C PRO A 57 14.07 4.38 2.06
N LEU A 58 14.79 3.53 1.30
CA LEU A 58 16.22 3.30 1.49
C LEU A 58 17.04 4.57 1.22
N LEU A 59 16.72 5.31 0.16
CA LEU A 59 17.36 6.58 -0.15
C LEU A 59 17.09 7.64 0.93
N VAL A 60 15.84 7.73 1.39
CA VAL A 60 15.50 8.67 2.47
C VAL A 60 16.22 8.32 3.77
N ALA A 61 16.31 7.04 4.11
CA ALA A 61 17.04 6.58 5.29
C ALA A 61 18.55 6.85 5.17
N ALA A 62 19.12 6.71 3.98
CA ALA A 62 20.53 7.00 3.73
C ALA A 62 20.86 8.51 3.85
N LEU A 63 19.92 9.38 3.46
CA LEU A 63 20.11 10.84 3.48
C LEU A 63 19.84 11.46 4.85
N ASN A 64 18.83 10.99 5.57
CA ASN A 64 18.34 11.60 6.81
C ASN A 64 18.61 10.76 8.07
N GLY A 65 19.34 9.64 7.95
CA GLY A 65 19.55 8.68 9.02
C GLY A 65 18.32 7.77 9.25
N PRO A 66 18.42 6.80 10.17
CA PRO A 66 17.38 5.80 10.39
C PRO A 66 16.13 6.44 11.00
N ALA A 67 15.22 6.91 10.14
CA ALA A 67 13.92 7.44 10.51
C ALA A 67 12.83 6.33 10.52
N ALA A 68 13.21 5.07 10.28
CA ALA A 68 12.27 3.97 10.31
C ALA A 68 11.89 3.64 11.76
N PRO A 69 10.60 3.62 12.10
CA PRO A 69 10.18 3.14 13.41
C PRO A 69 10.62 1.68 13.58
N VAL A 70 11.28 1.40 14.71
CA VAL A 70 11.65 0.02 15.07
C VAL A 70 10.38 -0.67 15.55
N PHE A 71 9.92 -1.64 14.79
CA PHE A 71 8.80 -2.49 15.18
C PHE A 71 9.35 -3.76 15.82
N ASP A 72 9.05 -3.97 17.11
CA ASP A 72 9.35 -5.22 17.83
C ASP A 72 8.29 -6.29 17.48
N LEU A 73 8.25 -6.68 16.20
CA LEU A 73 7.36 -7.72 15.72
C LEU A 73 8.12 -9.03 15.53
N ALA A 74 7.55 -10.12 16.02
CA ALA A 74 8.08 -11.45 15.74
C ALA A 74 7.93 -11.79 14.25
N TRP A 75 8.92 -12.44 13.66
CA TRP A 75 8.94 -12.80 12.23
C TRP A 75 7.68 -13.53 11.76
N TRP A 76 7.13 -14.39 12.59
CA TRP A 76 5.90 -15.13 12.27
C TRP A 76 4.68 -14.20 12.14
N GLN A 77 4.61 -13.11 12.93
CA GLN A 77 3.53 -12.11 12.82
C GLN A 77 3.61 -11.36 11.49
N VAL A 78 4.81 -11.02 11.05
CA VAL A 78 5.04 -10.38 9.74
C VAL A 78 4.62 -11.31 8.60
N ILE A 79 5.01 -12.58 8.67
CA ILE A 79 4.68 -13.58 7.64
C ILE A 79 3.17 -13.83 7.59
N LEU A 80 2.53 -14.10 8.73
CA LEU A 80 1.09 -14.33 8.79
C LEU A 80 0.29 -13.09 8.36
N GLY A 81 0.68 -11.91 8.85
CA GLY A 81 0.04 -10.66 8.47
C GLY A 81 0.15 -10.41 6.96
N GLY A 82 1.33 -10.62 6.39
CA GLY A 82 1.55 -10.49 4.95
C GLY A 82 0.72 -11.46 4.11
N LEU A 83 0.62 -12.71 4.54
CA LEU A 83 -0.22 -13.73 3.89
C LEU A 83 -1.71 -13.36 3.95
N LEU A 84 -2.21 -12.98 5.13
CA LEU A 84 -3.61 -12.57 5.30
C LEU A 84 -3.97 -11.34 4.47
N VAL A 85 -3.11 -10.31 4.46
CA VAL A 85 -3.30 -9.10 3.64
C VAL A 85 -3.23 -9.43 2.16
N GLY A 86 -2.27 -10.26 1.75
CA GLY A 86 -2.14 -10.70 0.35
C GLY A 86 -3.38 -11.47 -0.14
N PHE A 87 -3.85 -12.42 0.66
CA PHE A 87 -5.05 -13.19 0.37
C PHE A 87 -6.31 -12.31 0.37
N GLY A 88 -6.48 -11.48 1.40
CA GLY A 88 -7.60 -10.55 1.52
C GLY A 88 -7.68 -9.55 0.37
N SER A 89 -6.54 -9.00 -0.06
CA SER A 89 -6.49 -8.07 -1.20
C SER A 89 -6.86 -8.74 -2.54
N ARG A 90 -6.59 -10.02 -2.69
CA ARG A 90 -7.02 -10.80 -3.87
C ARG A 90 -8.52 -11.07 -3.86
N LEU A 91 -9.08 -11.46 -2.72
CA LEU A 91 -10.54 -11.66 -2.56
C LEU A 91 -11.31 -10.34 -2.73
N GLY A 92 -10.82 -9.25 -2.15
CA GLY A 92 -11.43 -7.92 -2.25
C GLY A 92 -11.29 -7.24 -3.62
N SER A 93 -10.57 -7.87 -4.55
CA SER A 93 -10.26 -7.30 -5.88
C SER A 93 -9.49 -5.97 -5.82
N GLY A 94 -8.73 -5.74 -4.76
CA GLY A 94 -7.91 -4.55 -4.58
C GLY A 94 -7.37 -4.44 -3.16
N CYS A 95 -6.28 -3.69 -3.01
CA CYS A 95 -5.69 -3.37 -1.72
C CYS A 95 -6.17 -2.00 -1.22
N THR A 96 -5.76 -1.63 0.00
CA THR A 96 -6.09 -0.34 0.60
C THR A 96 -5.68 0.85 -0.26
N SER A 97 -4.54 0.80 -0.97
CA SER A 97 -4.12 1.87 -1.89
C SER A 97 -5.02 1.97 -3.12
N GLY A 98 -5.45 0.86 -3.69
CA GLY A 98 -6.36 0.85 -4.84
C GLY A 98 -7.76 1.36 -4.50
N HIS A 99 -8.32 0.92 -3.38
CA HIS A 99 -9.64 1.37 -2.92
C HIS A 99 -9.59 2.73 -2.22
N GLY A 100 -8.66 2.91 -1.26
CA GLY A 100 -8.58 4.12 -0.43
C GLY A 100 -8.12 5.35 -1.20
N VAL A 101 -7.07 5.25 -2.01
CA VAL A 101 -6.53 6.41 -2.74
C VAL A 101 -7.28 6.60 -4.07
N CYS A 102 -7.21 5.61 -4.97
CA CYS A 102 -7.76 5.78 -6.32
C CYS A 102 -9.28 5.53 -6.39
N GLY A 103 -9.81 4.62 -5.57
CA GLY A 103 -11.23 4.26 -5.63
C GLY A 103 -12.15 5.31 -5.01
N ILE A 104 -11.77 5.87 -3.87
CA ILE A 104 -12.54 6.93 -3.20
C ILE A 104 -12.47 8.22 -4.03
N SER A 105 -11.30 8.60 -4.54
CA SER A 105 -11.15 9.80 -5.37
C SER A 105 -12.03 9.77 -6.64
N ARG A 106 -12.39 8.57 -7.11
CA ARG A 106 -13.31 8.36 -8.23
C ARG A 106 -14.78 8.22 -7.83
N GLY A 107 -15.11 8.39 -6.56
CA GLY A 107 -16.48 8.27 -6.05
C GLY A 107 -17.07 6.85 -6.12
N SER A 108 -16.23 5.79 -6.14
CA SER A 108 -16.72 4.41 -6.22
C SER A 108 -17.31 3.95 -4.89
N ALA A 109 -18.62 3.68 -4.85
CA ALA A 109 -19.31 3.17 -3.67
C ALA A 109 -18.69 1.85 -3.16
N ARG A 110 -18.30 0.95 -4.06
CA ARG A 110 -17.60 -0.29 -3.72
C ARG A 110 -16.29 -0.01 -2.96
N SER A 111 -15.55 1.01 -3.37
CA SER A 111 -14.28 1.38 -2.73
C SER A 111 -14.48 2.02 -1.37
N VAL A 112 -15.55 2.80 -1.21
CA VAL A 112 -15.94 3.34 0.12
C VAL A 112 -16.25 2.22 1.09
N VAL A 113 -17.09 1.25 0.70
CA VAL A 113 -17.41 0.09 1.54
C VAL A 113 -16.16 -0.73 1.87
N ALA A 114 -15.32 -1.01 0.88
CA ALA A 114 -14.08 -1.75 1.10
C ALA A 114 -13.14 -1.02 2.08
N THR A 115 -12.98 0.29 1.94
CA THR A 115 -12.13 1.09 2.82
C THR A 115 -12.68 1.12 4.25
N LEU A 116 -13.99 1.31 4.42
CA LEU A 116 -14.63 1.23 5.74
C LEU A 116 -14.42 -0.15 6.39
N THR A 117 -14.56 -1.22 5.62
CA THR A 117 -14.31 -2.58 6.09
C THR A 117 -12.86 -2.74 6.58
N PHE A 118 -11.87 -2.26 5.82
CA PHE A 118 -10.47 -2.29 6.24
C PHE A 118 -10.23 -1.52 7.53
N MET A 119 -10.81 -0.33 7.66
CA MET A 119 -10.64 0.51 8.85
C MET A 119 -11.27 -0.15 10.08
N VAL A 120 -12.50 -0.63 9.96
CA VAL A 120 -13.22 -1.28 11.07
C VAL A 120 -12.48 -2.56 11.50
N THR A 121 -12.10 -3.42 10.55
CA THR A 121 -11.37 -4.67 10.88
C THR A 121 -10.00 -4.38 11.48
N GLY A 122 -9.29 -3.35 11.00
CA GLY A 122 -8.01 -2.92 11.57
C GLY A 122 -8.15 -2.44 13.03
N VAL A 123 -9.11 -1.57 13.30
CA VAL A 123 -9.40 -1.10 14.67
C VAL A 123 -9.81 -2.28 15.58
N MET A 124 -10.68 -3.16 15.10
CA MET A 124 -11.09 -4.35 15.86
C MET A 124 -9.92 -5.26 16.18
N THR A 125 -9.01 -5.48 15.21
CA THR A 125 -7.83 -6.32 15.42
C THR A 125 -6.91 -5.73 16.49
N VAL A 126 -6.62 -4.43 16.44
CA VAL A 126 -5.78 -3.74 17.44
C VAL A 126 -6.44 -3.80 18.81
N PHE A 127 -7.76 -3.56 18.88
CA PHE A 127 -8.50 -3.61 20.13
C PHE A 127 -8.46 -5.02 20.77
N LEU A 128 -8.70 -6.06 19.96
CA LEU A 128 -8.65 -7.45 20.43
C LEU A 128 -7.23 -7.86 20.87
N MET A 129 -6.21 -7.48 20.12
CA MET A 129 -4.82 -7.76 20.51
C MET A 129 -4.43 -7.02 21.79
N GLY A 130 -4.89 -5.78 21.98
CA GLY A 130 -4.66 -5.02 23.21
C GLY A 130 -5.39 -5.56 24.43
N MET A 131 -6.42 -6.41 24.27
CA MET A 131 -7.08 -7.12 25.37
C MET A 131 -6.40 -8.45 25.73
N VAL A 132 -5.61 -9.02 24.81
CA VAL A 132 -4.95 -10.33 24.98
C VAL A 132 -3.49 -10.19 25.44
N LEU A 133 -2.86 -9.07 25.20
CA LEU A 133 -1.50 -8.71 25.64
C LEU A 133 -1.53 -7.79 26.86
#